data_eb6de854bbca3801ab452e78639834e4
#
_entry.id   eb6de854bbca3801ab452e78639834e4
#
_cell.length_a   1.000
_cell.length_b   1.000
_cell.length_c   1.000
_cell.angle_alpha   90.00
_cell.angle_beta   90.00
_cell.angle_gamma   90.00
#
_symmetry.space_group_name_H-M   'P 1'
#
loop_
_entity.id
_entity.type
_entity.pdbx_description
1 polymer ?
#
loop_
_entity_poly.entity_id
_entity_poly.type
_entity_poly.pdbx_seq_one_letter_code
_entity_poly.pdbx_strand_id
1 'polypeptide(L)'
;KIGMPYRILGGTKFYERAEIKDCVAYLRLINQEKDDLAFERIVNNPKRSIGDSTLKNIHEFAKENNLNLERASIKMLEQNLIKPKAKIGLNLFINSLSKWRNDIIIKKSNHIKLLQIVLDESGYSAMLKNKKDVDNENRLENIKELLSAMKEFDNLESFLEHVSLATSVDQEWDGEKINMMTMHAAKGLEFDVVFLPGWEEGLFPHQKSIEEKGQNGLEEERRLAYVGITRAKKKAIISFSMNRFYQGDWIDSMASRFIDELPEKNLEKNSFFDEEINDEEEFEFNQDFEIEELSLIHI
;
A
#
# COMPACT_ATOMS: atom_id res chain seq x y z
N LYS A 1 -16.06 -1.88 10.82
CA LYS A 1 -16.00 -1.92 9.34
C LYS A 1 -17.43 -2.10 8.83
N ILE A 2 -17.99 -1.06 8.18
CA ILE A 2 -19.41 -1.03 7.77
C ILE A 2 -19.66 -1.85 6.46
N GLY A 3 -18.61 -2.38 5.83
CA GLY A 3 -18.74 -3.20 4.62
C GLY A 3 -19.22 -2.46 3.37
N MET A 4 -19.16 -1.13 3.33
CA MET A 4 -19.52 -0.37 2.13
C MET A 4 -18.54 -0.64 0.97
N PRO A 5 -19.04 -1.01 -0.24
CA PRO A 5 -18.20 -1.23 -1.38
C PRO A 5 -17.57 0.09 -1.89
N TYR A 6 -16.28 0.08 -2.14
CA TYR A 6 -15.55 1.23 -2.69
C TYR A 6 -14.59 0.80 -3.79
N ARG A 7 -14.17 1.76 -4.61
CA ARG A 7 -13.07 1.59 -5.57
C ARG A 7 -12.11 2.77 -5.51
N ILE A 8 -10.82 2.50 -5.70
CA ILE A 8 -9.78 3.53 -5.75
C ILE A 8 -9.50 3.87 -7.21
N LEU A 9 -9.65 5.15 -7.57
CA LEU A 9 -9.41 5.67 -8.92
C LEU A 9 -8.11 6.49 -8.95
N GLY A 10 -7.28 6.24 -9.95
CA GLY A 10 -6.10 7.06 -10.25
C GLY A 10 -4.89 6.88 -9.34
N GLY A 11 -4.94 5.95 -8.39
CA GLY A 11 -3.78 5.53 -7.60
C GLY A 11 -3.44 4.07 -7.88
N THR A 12 -2.16 3.71 -7.92
CA THR A 12 -1.80 2.30 -7.83
C THR A 12 -2.25 1.80 -6.46
N LYS A 13 -3.14 0.81 -6.46
CA LYS A 13 -3.56 0.15 -5.22
C LYS A 13 -2.31 -0.27 -4.45
N PHE A 14 -2.36 -0.21 -3.12
CA PHE A 14 -1.20 -0.53 -2.29
C PHE A 14 -0.50 -1.83 -2.72
N TYR A 15 -1.27 -2.91 -2.90
CA TYR A 15 -0.72 -4.21 -3.33
C TYR A 15 -0.30 -4.26 -4.81
N GLU A 16 -0.59 -3.21 -5.60
CA GLU A 16 -0.15 -3.10 -7.00
C GLU A 16 1.17 -2.35 -7.17
N ARG A 17 1.65 -1.67 -6.13
CA ARG A 17 2.95 -1.00 -6.13
C ARG A 17 4.07 -2.00 -6.40
N ALA A 18 5.06 -1.60 -7.19
CA ALA A 18 6.12 -2.50 -7.67
C ALA A 18 6.87 -3.19 -6.52
N GLU A 19 7.29 -2.42 -5.50
CA GLU A 19 8.00 -2.92 -4.33
C GLU A 19 7.14 -3.85 -3.47
N ILE A 20 5.83 -3.61 -3.39
CA ILE A 20 4.90 -4.48 -2.67
C ILE A 20 4.69 -5.79 -3.42
N LYS A 21 4.50 -5.72 -4.75
CA LYS A 21 4.45 -6.93 -5.59
C LYS A 21 5.73 -7.76 -5.49
N ASP A 22 6.89 -7.12 -5.37
CA ASP A 22 8.16 -7.81 -5.19
C ASP A 22 8.22 -8.53 -3.83
N CYS A 23 7.84 -7.85 -2.74
CA CYS A 23 7.74 -8.45 -1.40
C CYS A 23 6.77 -9.64 -1.38
N VAL A 24 5.58 -9.46 -1.95
CA VAL A 24 4.55 -10.51 -2.03
C VAL A 24 5.05 -11.69 -2.88
N ALA A 25 5.77 -11.43 -3.98
CA ALA A 25 6.33 -12.50 -4.82
C ALA A 25 7.37 -13.34 -4.07
N TYR A 26 8.23 -12.72 -3.25
CA TYR A 26 9.12 -13.47 -2.34
C TYR A 26 8.34 -14.38 -1.40
N LEU A 27 7.33 -13.83 -0.73
CA LEU A 27 6.50 -14.59 0.22
C LEU A 27 5.72 -15.73 -0.46
N ARG A 28 5.15 -15.47 -1.65
CA ARG A 28 4.42 -16.47 -2.44
C ARG A 28 5.33 -17.62 -2.85
N LEU A 29 6.52 -17.31 -3.37
CA LEU A 29 7.47 -18.34 -3.80
C LEU A 29 8.01 -19.17 -2.62
N ILE A 30 8.17 -18.56 -1.45
CA ILE A 30 8.53 -19.28 -0.23
C ILE A 30 7.39 -20.21 0.22
N ASN A 31 6.13 -19.73 0.16
CA ASN A 31 4.96 -20.52 0.54
C ASN A 31 4.64 -21.64 -0.47
N GLN A 32 4.90 -21.40 -1.76
CA GLN A 32 4.56 -22.33 -2.84
C GLN A 32 5.66 -22.41 -3.91
N GLU A 33 6.37 -23.53 -3.98
CA GLU A 33 7.47 -23.77 -4.95
C GLU A 33 7.05 -23.68 -6.42
N LYS A 34 5.76 -23.86 -6.72
CA LYS A 34 5.24 -23.94 -8.10
C LYS A 34 4.78 -22.59 -8.65
N ASP A 35 5.07 -21.48 -7.95
CA ASP A 35 4.67 -20.16 -8.40
C ASP A 35 5.69 -19.58 -9.38
N ASP A 36 5.56 -19.97 -10.64
CA ASP A 36 6.47 -19.54 -11.72
C ASP A 36 6.43 -18.03 -11.96
N LEU A 37 5.27 -17.38 -11.80
CA LEU A 37 5.14 -15.93 -11.92
C LEU A 37 5.91 -15.19 -10.82
N ALA A 38 5.82 -15.67 -9.59
CA ALA A 38 6.58 -15.13 -8.49
C ALA A 38 8.10 -15.36 -8.72
N PHE A 39 8.48 -16.54 -9.19
CA PHE A 39 9.88 -16.85 -9.53
C PHE A 39 10.45 -15.88 -10.56
N GLU A 40 9.79 -15.70 -11.70
CA GLU A 40 10.22 -14.78 -12.75
C GLU A 40 10.42 -13.36 -12.24
N ARG A 41 9.47 -12.90 -11.40
CA ARG A 41 9.51 -11.55 -10.88
C ARG A 41 10.73 -11.26 -10.03
N ILE A 42 11.17 -12.21 -9.19
CA ILE A 42 12.19 -11.96 -8.17
C ILE A 42 13.54 -12.60 -8.46
N VAL A 43 13.66 -13.55 -9.39
CA VAL A 43 14.90 -14.28 -9.63
C VAL A 43 16.08 -13.36 -9.99
N ASN A 44 15.83 -12.25 -10.68
CA ASN A 44 16.83 -11.24 -11.03
C ASN A 44 16.54 -9.84 -10.43
N ASN A 45 15.73 -9.77 -9.40
CA ASN A 45 15.43 -8.56 -8.65
C ASN A 45 15.66 -8.78 -7.13
N PRO A 46 16.77 -8.29 -6.58
CA PRO A 46 17.90 -7.53 -7.16
C PRO A 46 18.66 -8.24 -8.26
N LYS A 47 19.43 -7.48 -9.06
CA LYS A 47 20.20 -8.03 -10.18
C LYS A 47 21.20 -9.11 -9.74
N ARG A 48 21.07 -10.33 -10.30
CA ARG A 48 21.92 -11.52 -10.03
C ARG A 48 22.63 -12.03 -11.29
N SER A 49 22.76 -11.19 -12.31
CA SER A 49 23.32 -11.56 -13.63
C SER A 49 22.50 -12.64 -14.37
N ILE A 50 21.22 -12.77 -14.04
CA ILE A 50 20.27 -13.65 -14.70
C ILE A 50 19.50 -12.79 -15.68
N GLY A 51 19.95 -12.75 -16.93
CA GLY A 51 19.32 -11.98 -18.00
C GLY A 51 18.25 -12.78 -18.75
N ASP A 52 17.55 -12.09 -19.66
CA ASP A 52 16.42 -12.64 -20.44
C ASP A 52 16.78 -13.92 -21.19
N SER A 53 18.02 -14.02 -21.75
CA SER A 53 18.47 -15.24 -22.43
C SER A 53 18.58 -16.44 -21.47
N THR A 54 18.99 -16.22 -20.22
CA THR A 54 19.04 -17.29 -19.22
C THR A 54 17.65 -17.71 -18.78
N LEU A 55 16.75 -16.75 -18.55
CA LEU A 55 15.36 -17.01 -18.22
C LEU A 55 14.66 -17.78 -19.35
N LYS A 56 14.86 -17.36 -20.59
CA LYS A 56 14.31 -18.07 -21.75
C LYS A 56 14.75 -19.55 -21.80
N ASN A 57 16.04 -19.81 -21.59
CA ASN A 57 16.55 -21.19 -21.55
C ASN A 57 15.93 -22.00 -20.38
N ILE A 58 15.72 -21.38 -19.21
CA ILE A 58 15.06 -22.03 -18.08
C ILE A 58 13.61 -22.37 -18.44
N HIS A 59 12.88 -21.47 -19.11
CA HIS A 59 11.52 -21.74 -19.58
C HIS A 59 11.45 -22.89 -20.60
N GLU A 60 12.33 -22.88 -21.59
CA GLU A 60 12.42 -23.94 -22.60
C GLU A 60 12.69 -25.30 -21.92
N PHE A 61 13.67 -25.35 -21.03
CA PHE A 61 14.00 -26.56 -20.28
C PHE A 61 12.87 -27.02 -19.36
N ALA A 62 12.19 -26.09 -18.69
CA ALA A 62 11.03 -26.37 -17.84
C ALA A 62 9.90 -27.01 -18.64
N LYS A 63 9.58 -26.44 -19.81
CA LYS A 63 8.55 -26.94 -20.72
C LYS A 63 8.88 -28.33 -21.26
N GLU A 64 10.11 -28.56 -21.73
CA GLU A 64 10.54 -29.84 -22.28
C GLU A 64 10.52 -30.96 -21.23
N ASN A 65 10.79 -30.65 -19.97
CA ASN A 65 10.86 -31.62 -18.89
C ASN A 65 9.61 -31.64 -17.98
N ASN A 66 8.58 -30.87 -18.30
CA ASN A 66 7.33 -30.74 -17.49
C ASN A 66 7.64 -30.39 -16.03
N LEU A 67 8.44 -29.34 -15.81
CA LEU A 67 8.88 -28.86 -14.51
C LEU A 67 8.42 -27.42 -14.30
N ASN A 68 8.31 -26.98 -13.03
CA ASN A 68 8.26 -25.56 -12.70
C ASN A 68 9.64 -24.91 -12.85
N LEU A 69 9.68 -23.57 -12.92
CA LEU A 69 10.92 -22.83 -13.19
C LEU A 69 11.99 -23.02 -12.12
N GLU A 70 11.62 -23.16 -10.86
CA GLU A 70 12.56 -23.40 -9.76
C GLU A 70 13.24 -24.77 -9.92
N ARG A 71 12.47 -25.83 -10.13
CA ARG A 71 13.00 -27.20 -10.34
C ARG A 71 13.80 -27.32 -11.62
N ALA A 72 13.38 -26.64 -12.68
CA ALA A 72 14.14 -26.54 -13.91
C ALA A 72 15.50 -25.88 -13.65
N SER A 73 15.51 -24.77 -12.91
CA SER A 73 16.73 -24.07 -12.52
C SER A 73 17.68 -24.96 -11.73
N ILE A 74 17.18 -25.72 -10.77
CA ILE A 74 17.99 -26.68 -9.97
C ILE A 74 18.62 -27.72 -10.88
N LYS A 75 17.84 -28.39 -11.75
CA LYS A 75 18.36 -29.40 -12.66
C LYS A 75 19.39 -28.84 -13.65
N MET A 76 19.13 -27.63 -14.17
CA MET A 76 20.12 -26.99 -15.07
C MET A 76 21.43 -26.62 -14.36
N LEU A 77 21.34 -26.25 -13.06
CA LEU A 77 22.56 -26.03 -12.23
C LEU A 77 23.35 -27.32 -12.03
N GLU A 78 22.68 -28.43 -11.71
CA GLU A 78 23.28 -29.76 -11.54
C GLU A 78 23.94 -30.26 -12.82
N GLN A 79 23.30 -30.03 -13.97
CA GLN A 79 23.78 -30.42 -15.28
C GLN A 79 24.79 -29.43 -15.90
N ASN A 80 25.16 -28.36 -15.19
CA ASN A 80 26.07 -27.30 -15.68
C ASN A 80 25.62 -26.61 -16.98
N LEU A 81 24.29 -26.49 -17.21
CA LEU A 81 23.72 -25.86 -18.41
C LEU A 81 23.63 -24.34 -18.31
N ILE A 82 23.90 -23.76 -17.14
CA ILE A 82 23.82 -22.31 -16.87
C ILE A 82 25.22 -21.68 -17.10
N LYS A 83 25.26 -20.53 -17.78
CA LYS A 83 26.47 -19.75 -17.99
C LYS A 83 27.15 -19.38 -16.66
N PRO A 84 28.48 -19.39 -16.56
CA PRO A 84 29.20 -19.22 -15.29
C PRO A 84 28.77 -18.00 -14.46
N LYS A 85 28.56 -16.85 -15.12
CA LYS A 85 28.18 -15.61 -14.45
C LYS A 85 26.78 -15.67 -13.82
N ALA A 86 25.82 -16.27 -14.51
CA ALA A 86 24.46 -16.45 -14.02
C ALA A 86 24.36 -17.60 -13.01
N LYS A 87 25.22 -18.62 -13.15
CA LYS A 87 25.25 -19.81 -12.29
C LYS A 87 25.43 -19.45 -10.81
N ILE A 88 26.37 -18.53 -10.51
CA ILE A 88 26.64 -18.09 -9.12
C ILE A 88 25.40 -17.44 -8.52
N GLY A 89 24.81 -16.46 -9.22
CA GLY A 89 23.65 -15.74 -8.74
C GLY A 89 22.41 -16.64 -8.57
N LEU A 90 22.16 -17.54 -9.54
CA LEU A 90 21.04 -18.46 -9.49
C LEU A 90 21.21 -19.48 -8.34
N ASN A 91 22.41 -20.03 -8.16
CA ASN A 91 22.68 -20.98 -7.07
C ASN A 91 22.49 -20.34 -5.69
N LEU A 92 23.00 -19.11 -5.50
CA LEU A 92 22.78 -18.36 -4.26
C LEU A 92 21.29 -18.13 -4.00
N PHE A 93 20.53 -17.74 -5.03
CA PHE A 93 19.11 -17.51 -4.91
C PHE A 93 18.32 -18.77 -4.52
N ILE A 94 18.56 -19.90 -5.20
CA ILE A 94 17.92 -21.19 -4.90
C ILE A 94 18.23 -21.65 -3.47
N ASN A 95 19.50 -21.55 -3.05
CA ASN A 95 19.91 -21.91 -1.69
C ASN A 95 19.24 -21.02 -0.64
N SER A 96 19.09 -19.73 -0.93
CA SER A 96 18.37 -18.79 -0.04
C SER A 96 16.89 -19.15 0.08
N LEU A 97 16.21 -19.50 -1.02
CA LEU A 97 14.81 -19.95 -0.98
C LEU A 97 14.64 -21.20 -0.09
N SER A 98 15.52 -22.19 -0.27
CA SER A 98 15.50 -23.41 0.56
C SER A 98 15.73 -23.11 2.03
N LYS A 99 16.65 -22.21 2.36
CA LYS A 99 16.90 -21.73 3.74
C LYS A 99 15.66 -21.06 4.32
N TRP A 100 15.04 -20.09 3.62
CA TRP A 100 13.89 -19.34 4.10
C TRP A 100 12.67 -20.24 4.32
N ARG A 101 12.43 -21.24 3.47
CA ARG A 101 11.39 -22.27 3.67
C ARG A 101 11.63 -23.08 4.94
N ASN A 102 12.85 -23.52 5.15
CA ASN A 102 13.20 -24.26 6.37
C ASN A 102 13.02 -23.41 7.63
N ASP A 103 13.31 -22.11 7.57
CA ASP A 103 13.13 -21.21 8.70
C ASP A 103 11.66 -21.04 9.10
N ILE A 104 10.72 -21.09 8.13
CA ILE A 104 9.28 -21.12 8.44
C ILE A 104 8.89 -22.46 9.08
N ILE A 105 9.25 -23.57 8.44
CA ILE A 105 8.79 -24.91 8.83
C ILE A 105 9.36 -25.32 10.18
N ILE A 106 10.67 -25.13 10.38
CA ILE A 106 11.40 -25.66 11.56
C ILE A 106 11.32 -24.67 12.72
N LYS A 107 11.52 -23.37 12.46
CA LYS A 107 11.61 -22.34 13.52
C LYS A 107 10.28 -21.72 13.89
N LYS A 108 9.17 -22.05 13.19
CA LYS A 108 7.86 -21.38 13.30
C LYS A 108 8.03 -19.85 13.33
N SER A 109 8.92 -19.35 12.49
CA SER A 109 9.25 -17.93 12.47
C SER A 109 8.00 -17.12 12.12
N ASN A 110 7.78 -16.03 12.86
CA ASN A 110 6.74 -15.07 12.52
C ASN A 110 6.94 -14.59 11.07
N HIS A 111 5.88 -14.59 10.28
CA HIS A 111 5.88 -14.24 8.85
C HIS A 111 6.41 -12.82 8.58
N ILE A 112 6.24 -11.88 9.52
CA ILE A 112 6.78 -10.51 9.46
C ILE A 112 8.31 -10.55 9.54
N LYS A 113 8.85 -11.28 10.51
CA LYS A 113 10.29 -11.44 10.69
C LYS A 113 10.92 -12.15 9.49
N LEU A 114 10.20 -13.12 8.91
CA LEU A 114 10.62 -13.77 7.68
C LEU A 114 10.81 -12.77 6.55
N LEU A 115 9.81 -11.91 6.28
CA LEU A 115 9.93 -10.91 5.21
C LEU A 115 11.13 -9.97 5.45
N GLN A 116 11.36 -9.53 6.70
CA GLN A 116 12.53 -8.70 7.02
C GLN A 116 13.85 -9.42 6.68
N ILE A 117 13.99 -10.68 7.08
CA ILE A 117 15.17 -11.51 6.78
C ILE A 117 15.34 -11.65 5.26
N VAL A 118 14.26 -11.96 4.56
CA VAL A 118 14.28 -12.15 3.10
C VAL A 118 14.73 -10.88 2.38
N LEU A 119 14.20 -9.72 2.77
CA LEU A 119 14.57 -8.43 2.15
C LEU A 119 16.02 -8.05 2.40
N ASP A 120 16.55 -8.37 3.56
CA ASP A 120 17.97 -8.10 3.90
C ASP A 120 18.90 -9.10 3.22
N GLU A 121 18.65 -10.39 3.35
CA GLU A 121 19.53 -11.44 2.79
C GLU A 121 19.49 -11.49 1.25
N SER A 122 18.35 -11.17 0.63
CA SER A 122 18.26 -11.07 -0.84
C SER A 122 19.01 -9.85 -1.40
N GLY A 123 19.36 -8.88 -0.56
CA GLY A 123 19.94 -7.60 -0.94
C GLY A 123 18.92 -6.58 -1.45
N TYR A 124 17.59 -6.86 -1.30
CA TYR A 124 16.54 -5.97 -1.78
C TYR A 124 16.52 -4.64 -1.02
N SER A 125 16.60 -4.69 0.32
CA SER A 125 16.73 -3.50 1.17
C SER A 125 17.96 -2.67 0.82
N ALA A 126 19.11 -3.32 0.58
CA ALA A 126 20.33 -2.64 0.18
C ALA A 126 20.23 -1.99 -1.20
N MET A 127 19.55 -2.64 -2.15
CA MET A 127 19.32 -2.09 -3.48
C MET A 127 18.51 -0.79 -3.43
N LEU A 128 17.47 -0.72 -2.61
CA LEU A 128 16.65 0.49 -2.45
C LEU A 128 17.43 1.61 -1.73
N LYS A 129 18.20 1.28 -0.69
CA LYS A 129 19.01 2.27 0.07
C LYS A 129 20.16 2.87 -0.76
N ASN A 130 20.74 2.11 -1.69
CA ASN A 130 21.90 2.56 -2.47
C ASN A 130 21.59 3.58 -3.57
N LYS A 131 20.33 3.72 -3.97
CA LYS A 131 19.89 4.75 -4.89
C LYS A 131 19.33 5.90 -4.07
N LYS A 132 20.06 7.03 -3.97
CA LYS A 132 19.56 8.28 -3.42
C LYS A 132 18.54 8.90 -4.38
N ASP A 133 17.33 8.39 -4.35
CA ASP A 133 16.21 8.86 -5.14
C ASP A 133 15.00 8.97 -4.19
N VAL A 134 14.29 10.08 -4.24
CA VAL A 134 13.09 10.32 -3.42
C VAL A 134 12.09 9.18 -3.57
N ASP A 135 11.98 8.60 -4.76
CA ASP A 135 11.13 7.44 -5.02
C ASP A 135 11.52 6.21 -4.19
N ASN A 136 12.79 6.04 -3.88
CA ASN A 136 13.23 4.88 -3.08
C ASN A 136 12.97 5.03 -1.59
N GLU A 137 12.97 6.26 -1.06
CA GLU A 137 12.53 6.52 0.32
C GLU A 137 11.05 6.20 0.47
N ASN A 138 10.21 6.61 -0.48
CA ASN A 138 8.78 6.26 -0.51
C ASN A 138 8.56 4.74 -0.61
N ARG A 139 9.38 4.03 -1.40
CA ARG A 139 9.30 2.55 -1.50
C ARG A 139 9.67 1.87 -0.19
N LEU A 140 10.68 2.36 0.51
CA LEU A 140 11.05 1.84 1.84
C LEU A 140 9.94 2.08 2.86
N GLU A 141 9.26 3.23 2.81
CA GLU A 141 8.11 3.53 3.64
C GLU A 141 6.93 2.59 3.34
N ASN A 142 6.63 2.36 2.05
CA ASN A 142 5.61 1.39 1.65
C ASN A 142 5.91 -0.04 2.15
N ILE A 143 7.19 -0.43 2.22
CA ILE A 143 7.57 -1.73 2.79
C ILE A 143 7.35 -1.76 4.30
N LYS A 144 7.60 -0.66 5.03
CA LYS A 144 7.28 -0.58 6.46
C LYS A 144 5.78 -0.67 6.71
N GLU A 145 4.99 0.01 5.87
CA GLU A 145 3.52 -0.09 5.90
C GLU A 145 3.06 -1.53 5.66
N LEU A 146 3.65 -2.24 4.68
CA LEU A 146 3.37 -3.66 4.44
C LEU A 146 3.66 -4.51 5.68
N LEU A 147 4.83 -4.32 6.31
CA LEU A 147 5.21 -5.04 7.54
C LEU A 147 4.26 -4.74 8.70
N SER A 148 3.72 -3.52 8.76
CA SER A 148 2.70 -3.16 9.75
C SER A 148 1.37 -3.82 9.46
N ALA A 149 0.90 -3.79 8.21
CA ALA A 149 -0.33 -4.47 7.79
C ALA A 149 -0.29 -5.99 8.03
N MET A 150 0.87 -6.61 7.86
CA MET A 150 1.05 -8.04 8.13
C MET A 150 0.81 -8.42 9.60
N LYS A 151 0.89 -7.47 10.55
CA LYS A 151 0.61 -7.73 11.98
C LYS A 151 -0.84 -8.11 12.27
N GLU A 152 -1.76 -7.73 11.39
CA GLU A 152 -3.18 -8.03 11.52
C GLU A 152 -3.52 -9.50 11.19
N PHE A 153 -2.55 -10.28 10.71
CA PHE A 153 -2.74 -11.66 10.26
C PHE A 153 -1.96 -12.65 11.13
N ASP A 154 -2.59 -13.77 11.45
CA ASP A 154 -2.00 -14.79 12.33
C ASP A 154 -0.82 -15.54 11.69
N ASN A 155 -0.84 -15.69 10.37
CA ASN A 155 0.16 -16.44 9.63
C ASN A 155 0.32 -15.95 8.18
N LEU A 156 1.33 -16.48 7.48
CA LEU A 156 1.64 -16.12 6.10
C LEU A 156 0.51 -16.46 5.12
N GLU A 157 -0.17 -17.57 5.33
CA GLU A 157 -1.19 -18.08 4.41
C GLU A 157 -2.41 -17.15 4.42
N SER A 158 -2.92 -16.77 5.61
CA SER A 158 -4.04 -15.83 5.76
C SER A 158 -3.71 -14.44 5.18
N PHE A 159 -2.47 -13.98 5.31
CA PHE A 159 -2.02 -12.75 4.68
C PHE A 159 -2.03 -12.85 3.15
N LEU A 160 -1.48 -13.92 2.56
CA LEU A 160 -1.45 -14.13 1.10
C LEU A 160 -2.85 -14.31 0.49
N GLU A 161 -3.77 -14.97 1.20
CA GLU A 161 -5.17 -15.04 0.81
C GLU A 161 -5.81 -13.65 0.77
N HIS A 162 -5.59 -12.84 1.82
CA HIS A 162 -6.08 -11.46 1.85
C HIS A 162 -5.55 -10.64 0.66
N VAL A 163 -4.25 -10.72 0.36
CA VAL A 163 -3.65 -10.02 -0.79
C VAL A 163 -4.27 -10.47 -2.10
N SER A 164 -4.50 -11.78 -2.26
CA SER A 164 -5.14 -12.34 -3.45
C SER A 164 -6.56 -11.79 -3.63
N LEU A 165 -7.35 -11.79 -2.57
CA LEU A 165 -8.70 -11.21 -2.58
C LEU A 165 -8.67 -9.71 -2.86
N ALA A 166 -7.80 -8.95 -2.19
CA ALA A 166 -7.70 -7.50 -2.37
C ALA A 166 -7.32 -7.09 -3.80
N THR A 167 -6.56 -7.93 -4.50
CA THR A 167 -6.19 -7.69 -5.91
C THR A 167 -7.23 -8.18 -6.91
N SER A 168 -8.14 -9.08 -6.53
CA SER A 168 -9.18 -9.65 -7.41
C SER A 168 -10.53 -8.91 -7.35
N VAL A 169 -10.82 -8.20 -6.27
CA VAL A 169 -12.15 -7.58 -5.99
C VAL A 169 -12.60 -6.53 -7.00
N ASP A 170 -11.73 -6.04 -7.87
CA ASP A 170 -12.12 -5.03 -8.86
C ASP A 170 -12.93 -5.55 -10.05
N GLN A 171 -13.08 -6.85 -10.22
CA GLN A 171 -13.67 -7.40 -11.45
C GLN A 171 -15.14 -7.83 -11.31
N GLU A 172 -15.67 -8.03 -10.09
CA GLU A 172 -16.94 -8.76 -9.96
C GLU A 172 -18.13 -7.97 -9.34
N TRP A 173 -17.92 -6.74 -8.84
CA TRP A 173 -19.04 -5.99 -8.28
C TRP A 173 -19.62 -5.00 -9.28
N ASP A 174 -20.81 -5.29 -9.80
CA ASP A 174 -21.53 -4.46 -10.80
C ASP A 174 -22.46 -3.41 -10.16
N GLY A 175 -22.48 -3.28 -8.84
CA GLY A 175 -23.30 -2.33 -8.09
C GLY A 175 -22.63 -0.96 -7.87
N GLU A 176 -23.37 -0.04 -7.23
CA GLU A 176 -22.87 1.28 -6.83
C GLU A 176 -21.72 1.17 -5.84
N LYS A 177 -20.64 1.89 -6.09
CA LYS A 177 -19.42 1.92 -5.26
C LYS A 177 -19.04 3.36 -4.91
N ILE A 178 -18.51 3.56 -3.71
CA ILE A 178 -17.87 4.82 -3.35
C ILE A 178 -16.57 4.97 -4.14
N ASN A 179 -16.41 6.10 -4.83
CA ASN A 179 -15.18 6.43 -5.53
C ASN A 179 -14.20 7.10 -4.57
N MET A 180 -13.07 6.47 -4.28
CA MET A 180 -11.97 7.04 -3.52
C MET A 180 -10.84 7.42 -4.47
N MET A 181 -10.33 8.65 -4.36
CA MET A 181 -9.27 9.13 -5.23
C MET A 181 -8.53 10.30 -4.59
N THR A 182 -7.35 10.62 -5.10
CA THR A 182 -6.66 11.86 -4.76
C THR A 182 -7.35 13.04 -5.45
N MET A 183 -7.24 14.24 -4.87
CA MET A 183 -7.77 15.46 -5.50
C MET A 183 -7.17 15.72 -6.89
N HIS A 184 -5.92 15.33 -7.12
CA HIS A 184 -5.31 15.40 -8.45
C HIS A 184 -6.02 14.49 -9.47
N ALA A 185 -6.34 13.27 -9.07
CA ALA A 185 -7.06 12.33 -9.93
C ALA A 185 -8.52 12.74 -10.18
N ALA A 186 -9.10 13.53 -9.30
CA ALA A 186 -10.46 14.04 -9.42
C ALA A 186 -10.60 15.18 -10.45
N LYS A 187 -9.49 15.73 -10.97
CA LYS A 187 -9.52 16.81 -11.95
C LYS A 187 -10.28 16.39 -13.23
N GLY A 188 -11.33 17.14 -13.56
CA GLY A 188 -12.19 16.85 -14.72
C GLY A 188 -13.36 15.90 -14.43
N LEU A 189 -13.43 15.29 -13.25
CA LEU A 189 -14.56 14.49 -12.80
C LEU A 189 -15.52 15.36 -11.98
N GLU A 190 -16.77 14.95 -11.84
CA GLU A 190 -17.78 15.63 -11.03
C GLU A 190 -18.70 14.59 -10.34
N PHE A 191 -19.10 14.88 -9.10
CA PHE A 191 -19.91 13.99 -8.27
C PHE A 191 -21.01 14.80 -7.58
N ASP A 192 -22.15 14.18 -7.26
CA ASP A 192 -23.22 14.86 -6.54
C ASP A 192 -22.78 15.28 -5.13
N VAL A 193 -22.09 14.38 -4.43
CA VAL A 193 -21.56 14.60 -3.09
C VAL A 193 -20.07 14.23 -3.07
N VAL A 194 -19.26 15.07 -2.44
CA VAL A 194 -17.81 14.86 -2.29
C VAL A 194 -17.44 14.96 -0.82
N PHE A 195 -16.75 13.95 -0.31
CA PHE A 195 -16.15 13.95 1.02
C PHE A 195 -14.68 14.31 0.91
N LEU A 196 -14.24 15.30 1.66
CA LEU A 196 -12.86 15.83 1.69
C LEU A 196 -12.30 15.70 3.11
N PRO A 197 -11.88 14.51 3.54
CA PRO A 197 -11.34 14.29 4.88
C PRO A 197 -9.91 14.79 5.01
N GLY A 198 -9.49 15.07 6.27
CA GLY A 198 -8.11 15.39 6.58
C GLY A 198 -7.67 16.81 6.23
N TRP A 199 -8.59 17.77 6.35
CA TRP A 199 -8.27 19.19 6.20
C TRP A 199 -7.62 19.75 7.47
N GLU A 200 -6.37 19.38 7.67
CA GLU A 200 -5.56 19.68 8.86
C GLU A 200 -4.23 20.31 8.47
N GLU A 201 -3.75 21.28 9.25
CA GLU A 201 -2.43 21.85 9.05
C GLU A 201 -1.33 20.79 9.06
N GLY A 202 -0.42 20.84 8.07
CA GLY A 202 0.63 19.85 7.89
C GLY A 202 0.24 18.63 7.06
N LEU A 203 -1.05 18.26 7.05
CA LEU A 203 -1.61 17.23 6.18
C LEU A 203 -2.17 17.83 4.89
N PHE A 204 -2.98 18.88 5.01
CA PHE A 204 -3.48 19.66 3.90
C PHE A 204 -3.78 21.11 4.34
N PRO A 205 -2.91 22.10 3.96
CA PRO A 205 -1.77 21.99 3.02
C PRO A 205 -0.65 21.10 3.55
N HIS A 206 -0.02 20.35 2.64
CA HIS A 206 1.02 19.39 3.01
C HIS A 206 2.31 20.13 3.43
N GLN A 207 2.80 19.82 4.65
CA GLN A 207 3.96 20.50 5.25
C GLN A 207 5.19 20.52 4.33
N LYS A 208 5.51 19.37 3.70
CA LYS A 208 6.66 19.24 2.80
C LYS A 208 6.54 20.12 1.56
N SER A 209 5.33 20.34 1.03
CA SER A 209 5.10 21.22 -0.12
C SER A 209 5.47 22.67 0.22
N ILE A 210 5.14 23.10 1.46
CA ILE A 210 5.47 24.43 1.95
C ILE A 210 6.98 24.56 2.23
N GLU A 211 7.60 23.56 2.84
CA GLU A 211 9.04 23.57 3.14
C GLU A 211 9.92 23.60 1.88
N GLU A 212 9.55 22.84 0.84
CA GLU A 212 10.34 22.77 -0.40
C GLU A 212 10.12 23.97 -1.33
N LYS A 213 8.89 24.49 -1.43
CA LYS A 213 8.51 25.51 -2.43
C LYS A 213 8.05 26.85 -1.82
N GLY A 214 8.01 26.97 -0.49
CA GLY A 214 7.55 28.16 0.21
C GLY A 214 6.14 28.57 -0.19
N GLN A 215 5.94 29.86 -0.45
CA GLN A 215 4.66 30.44 -0.85
C GLN A 215 4.10 29.80 -2.11
N ASN A 216 4.93 29.42 -3.07
CA ASN A 216 4.48 28.76 -4.30
C ASN A 216 3.87 27.36 -4.02
N GLY A 217 4.41 26.65 -3.04
CA GLY A 217 3.86 25.38 -2.58
C GLY A 217 2.47 25.56 -1.96
N LEU A 218 2.31 26.57 -1.10
CA LEU A 218 1.02 26.91 -0.51
C LEU A 218 -0.03 27.27 -1.56
N GLU A 219 0.34 28.05 -2.59
CA GLU A 219 -0.57 28.39 -3.69
C GLU A 219 -0.96 27.17 -4.54
N GLU A 220 -0.06 26.21 -4.70
CA GLU A 220 -0.37 24.96 -5.40
C GLU A 220 -1.37 24.10 -4.60
N GLU A 221 -1.18 23.97 -3.28
CA GLU A 221 -2.11 23.31 -2.38
C GLU A 221 -3.49 24.01 -2.38
N ARG A 222 -3.52 25.35 -2.39
CA ARG A 222 -4.78 26.14 -2.47
C ARG A 222 -5.52 25.88 -3.78
N ARG A 223 -4.81 25.76 -4.91
CA ARG A 223 -5.45 25.35 -6.18
C ARG A 223 -6.01 23.94 -6.10
N LEU A 224 -5.33 23.06 -5.38
CA LEU A 224 -5.80 21.70 -5.18
C LEU A 224 -7.05 21.67 -4.29
N ALA A 225 -7.12 22.52 -3.26
CA ALA A 225 -8.33 22.72 -2.44
C ALA A 225 -9.52 23.16 -3.31
N TYR A 226 -9.31 24.18 -4.15
CA TYR A 226 -10.31 24.62 -5.11
C TYR A 226 -10.77 23.50 -6.04
N VAL A 227 -9.84 22.70 -6.57
CA VAL A 227 -10.18 21.53 -7.39
C VAL A 227 -11.06 20.55 -6.60
N GLY A 228 -10.70 20.19 -5.38
CA GLY A 228 -11.46 19.27 -4.54
C GLY A 228 -12.90 19.72 -4.33
N ILE A 229 -13.09 20.96 -3.86
CA ILE A 229 -14.40 21.53 -3.56
C ILE A 229 -15.27 21.61 -4.83
N THR A 230 -14.70 22.06 -5.94
CA THR A 230 -15.45 22.22 -7.22
C THR A 230 -15.77 20.91 -7.91
N ARG A 231 -15.42 19.76 -7.34
CA ARG A 231 -15.90 18.45 -7.85
C ARG A 231 -17.32 18.14 -7.40
N ALA A 232 -17.82 18.81 -6.36
CA ALA A 232 -19.17 18.61 -5.86
C ALA A 232 -20.19 19.41 -6.69
N LYS A 233 -21.24 18.72 -7.18
CA LYS A 233 -22.38 19.34 -7.85
C LYS A 233 -23.41 19.89 -6.88
N LYS A 234 -23.59 19.20 -5.72
CA LYS A 234 -24.61 19.52 -4.74
C LYS A 234 -24.04 19.83 -3.36
N LYS A 235 -23.13 18.99 -2.86
CA LYS A 235 -22.61 19.10 -1.49
C LYS A 235 -21.16 18.65 -1.40
N ALA A 236 -20.29 19.47 -0.83
CA ALA A 236 -18.97 19.10 -0.37
C ALA A 236 -18.96 18.98 1.16
N ILE A 237 -18.39 17.89 1.67
CA ILE A 237 -18.28 17.62 3.11
C ILE A 237 -16.81 17.62 3.45
N ILE A 238 -16.37 18.63 4.19
CA ILE A 238 -14.98 18.77 4.64
C ILE A 238 -14.93 18.31 6.09
N SER A 239 -13.95 17.49 6.42
CA SER A 239 -13.74 17.04 7.80
C SER A 239 -12.28 17.11 8.20
N PHE A 240 -12.04 17.38 9.47
CA PHE A 240 -10.73 17.36 10.11
C PHE A 240 -10.85 16.76 11.50
N SER A 241 -9.74 16.24 12.01
CA SER A 241 -9.63 15.65 13.33
C SER A 241 -8.82 16.59 14.22
N MET A 242 -9.21 16.76 15.47
CA MET A 242 -8.44 17.55 16.44
C MET A 242 -7.26 16.75 17.00
N ASN A 243 -7.40 15.42 17.04
CA ASN A 243 -6.35 14.50 17.46
C ASN A 243 -6.24 13.36 16.46
N ARG A 244 -5.02 12.95 16.13
CA ARG A 244 -4.76 11.87 15.19
C ARG A 244 -3.73 10.89 15.75
N PHE A 245 -4.05 9.61 15.68
CA PHE A 245 -3.07 8.57 15.99
C PHE A 245 -2.15 8.33 14.79
N TYR A 246 -0.87 8.66 14.96
CA TYR A 246 0.13 8.53 13.90
C TYR A 246 1.44 7.97 14.45
N GLN A 247 1.97 6.94 13.81
CA GLN A 247 3.23 6.25 14.18
C GLN A 247 3.33 5.75 15.63
N GLY A 248 2.19 5.46 16.27
CA GLY A 248 2.17 4.93 17.63
C GLY A 248 1.85 5.95 18.72
N ASP A 249 1.72 7.23 18.36
CA ASP A 249 1.43 8.34 19.29
C ASP A 249 0.21 9.14 18.83
N TRP A 250 -0.51 9.75 19.80
CA TRP A 250 -1.56 10.72 19.53
C TRP A 250 -0.92 12.09 19.29
N ILE A 251 -1.27 12.71 18.17
CA ILE A 251 -0.77 14.03 17.77
C ILE A 251 -1.95 14.98 17.69
N ASP A 252 -1.86 16.13 18.34
CA ASP A 252 -2.82 17.21 18.19
C ASP A 252 -2.76 17.79 16.78
N SER A 253 -3.91 17.96 16.17
CA SER A 253 -4.07 18.51 14.84
C SER A 253 -4.87 19.82 14.90
N MET A 254 -4.57 20.74 14.01
CA MET A 254 -5.33 21.97 13.84
C MET A 254 -6.08 21.95 12.51
N ALA A 255 -7.25 22.57 12.47
CA ALA A 255 -7.98 22.77 11.24
C ALA A 255 -7.11 23.45 10.16
N SER A 256 -7.25 23.03 8.92
CA SER A 256 -6.55 23.64 7.79
C SER A 256 -6.92 25.11 7.66
N ARG A 257 -5.92 25.98 7.43
CA ARG A 257 -6.11 27.39 7.11
C ARG A 257 -7.03 27.65 5.92
N PHE A 258 -7.15 26.70 5.01
CA PHE A 258 -8.06 26.80 3.87
C PHE A 258 -9.54 26.80 4.27
N ILE A 259 -9.88 26.32 5.46
CA ILE A 259 -11.26 26.36 5.99
C ILE A 259 -11.66 27.81 6.27
N ASP A 260 -10.73 28.62 6.81
CA ASP A 260 -11.00 30.03 7.11
C ASP A 260 -11.08 30.90 5.82
N GLU A 261 -10.60 30.40 4.70
CA GLU A 261 -10.71 31.08 3.39
C GLU A 261 -12.07 30.82 2.71
N LEU A 262 -12.91 29.93 3.26
CA LEU A 262 -14.20 29.60 2.68
C LEU A 262 -15.26 30.66 2.98
N PRO A 263 -16.20 30.95 2.06
CA PRO A 263 -17.22 31.95 2.26
C PRO A 263 -18.26 31.50 3.29
N GLU A 264 -18.29 32.13 4.46
CA GLU A 264 -19.18 31.80 5.61
C GLU A 264 -20.62 31.60 5.25
N LYS A 265 -21.15 32.41 4.32
CA LYS A 265 -22.55 32.34 3.88
C LYS A 265 -22.96 30.99 3.25
N ASN A 266 -22.01 30.18 2.90
CA ASN A 266 -22.19 28.89 2.22
C ASN A 266 -21.78 27.71 3.10
N LEU A 267 -21.41 27.95 4.38
CA LEU A 267 -20.95 26.96 5.32
C LEU A 267 -22.00 26.60 6.35
N GLU A 268 -22.23 25.30 6.51
CA GLU A 268 -22.87 24.73 7.70
C GLU A 268 -21.74 24.09 8.54
N LYS A 269 -21.55 24.57 9.77
CA LYS A 269 -20.59 24.01 10.72
C LYS A 269 -21.33 23.08 11.67
N ASN A 270 -21.00 21.80 11.64
CA ASN A 270 -21.52 20.81 12.58
C ASN A 270 -20.35 20.28 13.41
N SER A 271 -20.52 20.31 14.74
CA SER A 271 -19.65 19.62 15.68
C SER A 271 -20.41 18.41 16.21
N PHE A 272 -19.77 17.26 16.29
CA PHE A 272 -20.40 16.07 16.88
C PHE A 272 -20.76 16.23 18.36
N PHE A 273 -20.31 17.33 19.00
CA PHE A 273 -20.55 17.61 20.41
C PHE A 273 -21.71 18.57 20.67
N ASP A 274 -22.31 19.19 19.64
CA ASP A 274 -23.41 20.17 19.78
C ASP A 274 -24.82 19.55 19.67
N GLU A 275 -24.92 18.27 19.35
CA GLU A 275 -26.17 17.55 19.48
C GLU A 275 -26.34 17.12 20.95
N GLU A 276 -27.07 17.91 21.74
CA GLU A 276 -27.78 17.40 22.93
C GLU A 276 -28.54 16.14 22.50
N ILE A 277 -28.10 14.99 23.01
CA ILE A 277 -28.78 13.71 22.85
C ILE A 277 -30.18 13.95 23.50
N ASN A 278 -31.18 14.28 22.70
CA ASN A 278 -32.56 14.10 23.10
C ASN A 278 -32.78 12.61 23.21
N ASP A 279 -32.67 12.14 24.45
CA ASP A 279 -32.97 10.79 24.87
C ASP A 279 -34.38 10.41 24.38
N GLU A 280 -34.46 9.42 23.53
CA GLU A 280 -35.49 8.38 23.53
C GLU A 280 -35.33 7.35 22.39
N GLU A 281 -34.08 6.83 22.21
CA GLU A 281 -33.92 5.49 21.63
C GLU A 281 -32.64 4.85 22.21
N GLU A 282 -32.83 3.94 23.17
CA GLU A 282 -31.79 3.09 23.73
C GLU A 282 -31.20 2.16 22.59
N PHE A 283 -30.10 2.57 22.00
CA PHE A 283 -29.21 1.64 21.33
C PHE A 283 -28.14 1.19 22.32
N GLU A 284 -28.20 -0.06 22.75
CA GLU A 284 -27.11 -0.71 23.46
C GLU A 284 -25.81 -0.65 22.62
N PHE A 285 -24.95 0.29 22.96
CA PHE A 285 -23.58 0.32 22.44
C PHE A 285 -22.69 -0.50 23.38
N ASN A 286 -22.11 -1.59 22.86
CA ASN A 286 -21.02 -2.30 23.51
C ASN A 286 -19.83 -1.34 23.70
N GLN A 287 -19.41 -1.18 24.93
CA GLN A 287 -18.28 -0.38 25.40
C GLN A 287 -16.95 -0.96 24.87
N ASP A 288 -16.46 -0.51 23.71
CA ASP A 288 -15.04 -0.69 23.32
C ASP A 288 -14.68 0.21 22.12
N PHE A 289 -15.28 1.40 21.99
CA PHE A 289 -14.81 2.38 21.00
C PHE A 289 -14.48 3.71 21.71
N GLU A 290 -13.20 4.04 21.79
CA GLU A 290 -12.74 5.42 22.04
C GLU A 290 -13.20 6.29 20.85
N ILE A 291 -13.99 7.30 21.13
CA ILE A 291 -14.56 8.22 20.14
C ILE A 291 -13.49 9.26 19.81
N GLU A 292 -12.95 9.21 18.58
CA GLU A 292 -12.12 10.30 18.05
C GLU A 292 -13.00 11.54 17.80
N GLU A 293 -12.56 12.70 18.29
CA GLU A 293 -13.20 13.99 18.03
C GLU A 293 -13.10 14.37 16.54
N LEU A 294 -14.18 14.20 15.81
CA LEU A 294 -14.31 14.59 14.41
C LEU A 294 -15.24 15.81 14.30
N SER A 295 -14.74 16.92 13.77
CA SER A 295 -15.60 18.03 13.35
C SER A 295 -15.84 18.01 11.83
N LEU A 296 -17.10 18.20 11.42
CA LEU A 296 -17.55 18.21 10.04
C LEU A 296 -17.96 19.60 9.61
N ILE A 297 -17.48 20.05 8.46
CA ILE A 297 -17.91 21.28 7.81
C ILE A 297 -18.61 20.92 6.50
N HIS A 298 -19.83 21.39 6.32
CA HIS A 298 -20.63 21.21 5.10
C HIS A 298 -20.61 22.49 4.26
N ILE A 299 -20.44 22.36 2.96
CA ILE A 299 -20.50 23.44 1.99
C ILE A 299 -21.56 23.16 0.93
#